data_51ffbfc3544069e0a51f92fd85dc5b6f
#
_entry.id   51ffbfc3544069e0a51f92fd85dc5b6f
#
_cell.length_a   1.000
_cell.length_b   1.000
_cell.length_c   1.000
_cell.angle_alpha   90.00
_cell.angle_beta   90.00
_cell.angle_gamma   90.00
#
_symmetry.space_group_name_H-M   'P 1'
#
loop_
_entity.id
_entity.type
_entity.pdbx_description
1 polymer ?
#
loop_
_entity_poly.entity_id
_entity_poly.type
_entity_poly.pdbx_seq_one_letter_code
_entity_poly.pdbx_strand_id
1 'polypeptide(L)'
;EGIGFALLGANSGNGGSIIGGQGAMVRLDGSIDPAGPRVLFVQLGSDGATLSGGSRAGQWMLLDQLVDEVRGRIPATSPMALLTPAGRQTLARYLDGGGRIAVSIHRAADIHQLLRWSQRQGVRVAILGGAEAWKVAPQLAAAKVPVFVDPLANLPGDFDQLGAGLDTAAKLRAAGVQVGFTPSDRAPHNARKIRQTAGNAVANGL
;
A
#
# COMPACT_ATOMS: atom_id res chain seq x y z
N GLU A 1 -7.31 -11.16 23.50
CA GLU A 1 -8.07 -10.45 22.48
C GLU A 1 -8.16 -11.19 21.13
N GLY A 2 -7.48 -12.34 20.98
CA GLY A 2 -7.63 -13.25 19.82
C GLY A 2 -6.97 -12.80 18.52
N ILE A 3 -6.02 -11.86 18.57
CA ILE A 3 -5.16 -11.53 17.44
C ILE A 3 -3.92 -12.40 17.53
N GLY A 4 -3.76 -13.35 16.61
CA GLY A 4 -2.62 -14.28 16.60
C GLY A 4 -1.47 -13.83 15.71
N PHE A 5 -1.73 -12.92 14.76
CA PHE A 5 -0.76 -12.44 13.78
C PHE A 5 -0.91 -10.95 13.56
N ALA A 6 0.21 -10.29 13.23
CA ALA A 6 0.21 -8.90 12.79
C ALA A 6 1.16 -8.74 11.59
N LEU A 7 0.78 -7.92 10.62
CA LEU A 7 1.68 -7.43 9.60
C LEU A 7 2.30 -6.13 10.11
N LEU A 8 3.59 -6.16 10.39
CA LEU A 8 4.34 -4.96 10.75
C LEU A 8 4.63 -4.17 9.46
N GLY A 9 4.03 -3.00 9.37
CA GLY A 9 4.20 -2.09 8.25
C GLY A 9 5.40 -1.18 8.42
N ALA A 10 6.10 -0.91 7.33
CA ALA A 10 7.13 0.11 7.27
C ALA A 10 6.54 1.41 6.72
N ASN A 11 6.91 2.53 7.31
CA ASN A 11 6.42 3.85 6.92
C ASN A 11 7.59 4.82 6.79
N SER A 12 7.51 5.73 5.82
CA SER A 12 8.47 6.82 5.71
C SER A 12 8.09 7.97 6.64
N GLY A 13 9.07 8.50 7.35
CA GLY A 13 8.94 9.76 8.08
C GLY A 13 9.21 10.98 7.19
N ASN A 14 9.09 12.17 7.75
CA ASN A 14 9.41 13.42 7.07
C ASN A 14 10.86 13.41 6.55
N GLY A 15 11.03 13.80 5.29
CA GLY A 15 12.35 13.78 4.63
C GLY A 15 12.82 12.39 4.17
N GLY A 16 11.96 11.36 4.29
CA GLY A 16 12.24 10.01 3.81
C GLY A 16 12.00 9.83 2.31
N SER A 17 11.95 8.57 1.89
CA SER A 17 11.65 8.15 0.51
C SER A 17 10.19 7.72 0.38
N ILE A 18 9.66 7.70 -0.85
CA ILE A 18 8.37 7.06 -1.15
C ILE A 18 8.38 5.56 -0.80
N ILE A 19 9.56 4.92 -0.75
CA ILE A 19 9.71 3.55 -0.26
C ILE A 19 9.94 3.58 1.24
N GLY A 20 8.94 3.13 2.01
CA GLY A 20 9.00 3.06 3.47
C GLY A 20 9.87 1.92 4.00
N GLY A 21 10.11 0.89 3.20
CA GLY A 21 10.90 -0.27 3.59
C GLY A 21 10.11 -1.59 3.56
N GLN A 22 10.75 -2.66 4.07
CA GLN A 22 10.12 -3.98 4.17
C GLN A 22 9.47 -4.17 5.54
N GLY A 23 8.26 -4.69 5.53
CA GLY A 23 7.60 -5.23 6.70
C GLY A 23 7.48 -6.75 6.63
N ALA A 24 7.07 -7.36 7.72
CA ALA A 24 6.88 -8.79 7.83
C ALA A 24 5.66 -9.15 8.68
N MET A 25 5.06 -10.29 8.39
CA MET A 25 4.07 -10.87 9.28
C MET A 25 4.82 -11.50 10.48
N VAL A 26 4.30 -11.24 11.67
CA VAL A 26 4.81 -11.83 12.92
C VAL A 26 3.68 -12.53 13.67
N ARG A 27 4.03 -13.54 14.45
CA ARG A 27 3.12 -14.15 15.43
C ARG A 27 3.15 -13.33 16.70
N LEU A 28 2.00 -13.22 17.35
CA LEU A 28 1.87 -12.54 18.64
C LEU A 28 1.91 -13.55 19.80
N ASP A 29 2.85 -14.47 19.75
CA ASP A 29 3.11 -15.53 20.73
C ASP A 29 4.44 -15.35 21.50
N GLY A 30 5.08 -14.18 21.30
CA GLY A 30 6.41 -13.88 21.87
C GLY A 30 7.57 -14.21 20.91
N SER A 31 7.31 -14.85 19.77
CA SER A 31 8.31 -15.04 18.72
C SER A 31 8.61 -13.71 18.02
N ILE A 32 9.89 -13.48 17.70
CA ILE A 32 10.33 -12.33 16.90
C ILE A 32 10.61 -12.71 15.44
N ASP A 33 10.49 -13.98 15.09
CA ASP A 33 10.77 -14.46 13.75
C ASP A 33 9.62 -14.12 12.79
N PRO A 34 9.93 -13.71 11.55
CA PRO A 34 8.91 -13.52 10.52
C PRO A 34 8.12 -14.81 10.27
N ALA A 35 6.80 -14.74 10.35
CA ALA A 35 5.89 -15.88 10.19
C ALA A 35 5.36 -16.05 8.75
N GLY A 36 5.82 -15.21 7.80
CA GLY A 36 5.31 -15.21 6.43
C GLY A 36 6.15 -14.37 5.47
N PRO A 37 5.65 -14.18 4.25
CA PRO A 37 6.37 -13.41 3.24
C PRO A 37 6.53 -11.95 3.67
N ARG A 38 7.64 -11.36 3.26
CA ARG A 38 7.88 -9.92 3.44
C ARG A 38 7.09 -9.12 2.43
N VAL A 39 6.71 -7.91 2.82
CA VAL A 39 5.95 -6.95 2.01
C VAL A 39 6.76 -5.66 1.93
N LEU A 40 6.87 -5.09 0.74
CA LEU A 40 7.47 -3.77 0.53
C LEU A 40 6.37 -2.71 0.67
N PHE A 41 6.62 -1.68 1.46
CA PHE A 41 5.69 -0.58 1.67
C PHE A 41 6.10 0.64 0.87
N VAL A 42 5.13 1.23 0.15
CA VAL A 42 5.31 2.42 -0.69
C VAL A 42 4.20 3.42 -0.38
N GLN A 43 4.54 4.68 -0.31
CA GLN A 43 3.58 5.79 -0.14
C GLN A 43 3.45 6.58 -1.43
N LEU A 44 2.22 6.70 -1.92
CA LEU A 44 1.85 7.52 -3.08
C LEU A 44 0.71 8.47 -2.71
N GLY A 45 0.28 9.27 -3.66
CA GLY A 45 -0.75 10.29 -3.41
C GLY A 45 -0.16 11.57 -2.78
N SER A 46 -0.91 12.25 -1.95
CA SER A 46 -0.46 13.49 -1.28
C SER A 46 0.74 13.22 -0.39
N ASP A 47 0.71 12.16 0.41
CA ASP A 47 1.83 11.79 1.29
C ASP A 47 3.10 11.49 0.48
N GLY A 48 2.98 10.69 -0.59
CA GLY A 48 4.10 10.41 -1.48
C GLY A 48 4.63 11.64 -2.21
N ALA A 49 3.77 12.62 -2.52
CA ALA A 49 4.18 13.88 -3.14
C ALA A 49 5.13 14.67 -2.24
N THR A 50 4.87 14.73 -0.93
CA THR A 50 5.77 15.40 0.03
C THR A 50 7.17 14.76 0.07
N LEU A 51 7.26 13.46 -0.24
CA LEU A 51 8.49 12.68 -0.27
C LEU A 51 9.17 12.68 -1.65
N SER A 52 8.58 13.35 -2.65
CA SER A 52 9.03 13.36 -4.04
C SER A 52 9.05 14.78 -4.63
N GLY A 53 9.47 15.76 -3.84
CA GLY A 53 9.60 17.15 -4.26
C GLY A 53 8.28 17.90 -4.45
N GLY A 54 7.21 17.45 -3.78
CA GLY A 54 5.90 18.11 -3.80
C GLY A 54 5.03 17.77 -5.03
N SER A 55 5.48 16.88 -5.92
CA SER A 55 4.79 16.59 -7.16
C SER A 55 4.24 15.17 -7.23
N ARG A 56 2.94 15.02 -7.55
CA ARG A 56 2.34 13.71 -7.84
C ARG A 56 2.95 13.06 -9.08
N ALA A 57 3.28 13.84 -10.09
CA ALA A 57 3.95 13.32 -11.29
C ALA A 57 5.36 12.82 -10.97
N GLY A 58 6.08 13.51 -10.08
CA GLY A 58 7.42 13.13 -9.62
C GLY A 58 7.47 11.74 -8.99
N GLN A 59 6.42 11.31 -8.28
CA GLN A 59 6.37 9.98 -7.68
C GLN A 59 6.51 8.86 -8.73
N TRP A 60 5.83 9.01 -9.86
CA TRP A 60 5.85 8.02 -10.93
C TRP A 60 7.20 7.98 -11.63
N MET A 61 7.82 9.16 -11.83
CA MET A 61 9.18 9.25 -12.35
C MET A 61 10.18 8.56 -11.41
N LEU A 62 10.06 8.77 -10.11
CA LEU A 62 10.90 8.07 -9.12
C LEU A 62 10.69 6.56 -9.15
N LEU A 63 9.44 6.08 -9.19
CA LEU A 63 9.15 4.65 -9.29
C LEU A 63 9.76 4.03 -10.56
N ASP A 64 9.63 4.69 -11.70
CA ASP A 64 10.20 4.20 -12.95
C ASP A 64 11.75 4.23 -12.90
N GLN A 65 12.36 5.28 -12.32
CA GLN A 65 13.81 5.33 -12.09
C GLN A 65 14.29 4.19 -11.21
N LEU A 66 13.59 3.90 -10.10
CA LEU A 66 13.94 2.79 -9.20
C LEU A 66 13.91 1.43 -9.92
N VAL A 67 12.94 1.23 -10.81
CA VAL A 67 12.87 0.03 -11.67
C VAL A 67 14.03 -0.01 -12.65
N ASP A 68 14.36 1.12 -13.27
CA ASP A 68 15.47 1.22 -14.22
C ASP A 68 16.83 0.95 -13.56
N GLU A 69 17.00 1.39 -12.32
CA GLU A 69 18.19 1.06 -11.53
C GLU A 69 18.31 -0.43 -11.24
N VAL A 70 17.19 -1.08 -10.85
CA VAL A 70 17.20 -2.54 -10.59
C VAL A 70 17.47 -3.32 -11.86
N ARG A 71 16.93 -2.88 -13.00
CA ARG A 71 17.12 -3.51 -14.31
C ARG A 71 18.46 -3.19 -14.97
N GLY A 72 19.32 -2.44 -14.27
CA GLY A 72 20.67 -2.11 -14.75
C GLY A 72 20.71 -1.02 -15.85
N ARG A 73 19.61 -0.34 -16.14
CA ARG A 73 19.59 0.79 -17.09
C ARG A 73 20.31 2.01 -16.52
N ILE A 74 20.30 2.15 -15.21
CA ILE A 74 21.07 3.15 -14.46
C ILE A 74 22.12 2.40 -13.63
N PRO A 75 23.41 2.58 -13.90
CA PRO A 75 24.48 1.91 -13.17
C PRO A 75 24.49 2.25 -11.68
N ALA A 76 24.91 1.32 -10.83
CA ALA A 76 25.00 1.55 -9.38
C ALA A 76 26.04 2.65 -9.03
N THR A 77 26.99 2.88 -9.89
CA THR A 77 28.03 3.92 -9.76
C THR A 77 27.57 5.29 -10.25
N SER A 78 26.37 5.39 -10.82
CA SER A 78 25.82 6.67 -11.29
C SER A 78 25.62 7.63 -10.12
N PRO A 79 26.04 8.90 -10.25
CA PRO A 79 25.74 9.92 -9.23
C PRO A 79 24.23 10.21 -9.10
N MET A 80 23.44 9.76 -10.08
CA MET A 80 21.98 9.89 -10.08
C MET A 80 21.29 8.67 -9.45
N ALA A 81 22.04 7.65 -8.99
CA ALA A 81 21.46 6.46 -8.39
C ALA A 81 20.81 6.79 -7.04
N LEU A 82 19.56 6.34 -6.86
CA LEU A 82 18.77 6.53 -5.65
C LEU A 82 18.90 5.34 -4.69
N LEU A 83 19.17 4.14 -5.24
CA LEU A 83 19.20 2.91 -4.47
C LEU A 83 20.62 2.54 -4.04
N THR A 84 20.76 2.18 -2.78
CA THR A 84 21.94 1.45 -2.31
C THR A 84 21.98 0.04 -2.93
N PRO A 85 23.13 -0.66 -2.93
CA PRO A 85 23.20 -2.05 -3.39
C PRO A 85 22.18 -2.97 -2.71
N ALA A 86 21.98 -2.83 -1.39
CA ALA A 86 20.99 -3.59 -0.64
C ALA A 86 19.56 -3.23 -1.05
N GLY A 87 19.27 -1.95 -1.32
CA GLY A 87 18.00 -1.49 -1.83
C GLY A 87 17.67 -2.09 -3.20
N ARG A 88 18.65 -2.16 -4.11
CA ARG A 88 18.50 -2.81 -5.43
C ARG A 88 18.14 -4.29 -5.30
N GLN A 89 18.87 -5.04 -4.45
CA GLN A 89 18.59 -6.45 -4.21
C GLN A 89 17.18 -6.65 -3.61
N THR A 90 16.79 -5.76 -2.70
CA THR A 90 15.47 -5.82 -2.07
C THR A 90 14.39 -5.60 -3.11
N LEU A 91 14.46 -4.53 -3.89
CA LEU A 91 13.45 -4.20 -4.89
C LEU A 91 13.40 -5.25 -6.02
N ALA A 92 14.52 -5.80 -6.43
CA ALA A 92 14.61 -6.86 -7.43
C ALA A 92 13.70 -8.05 -7.08
N ARG A 93 13.69 -8.49 -5.82
CA ARG A 93 12.83 -9.60 -5.37
C ARG A 93 11.34 -9.35 -5.66
N TYR A 94 10.87 -8.12 -5.51
CA TYR A 94 9.48 -7.78 -5.78
C TYR A 94 9.18 -7.64 -7.26
N LEU A 95 10.14 -7.14 -8.06
CA LEU A 95 10.03 -7.08 -9.51
C LEU A 95 10.03 -8.49 -10.12
N ASP A 96 10.71 -9.44 -9.47
CA ASP A 96 10.75 -10.86 -9.87
C ASP A 96 9.58 -11.69 -9.29
N GLY A 97 8.59 -11.03 -8.71
CA GLY A 97 7.39 -11.67 -8.17
C GLY A 97 7.54 -12.30 -6.78
N GLY A 98 8.64 -12.04 -6.06
CA GLY A 98 8.92 -12.61 -4.72
C GLY A 98 8.07 -12.05 -3.58
N GLY A 99 7.08 -11.20 -3.87
CA GLY A 99 6.19 -10.63 -2.85
C GLY A 99 5.19 -9.66 -3.43
N ARG A 100 4.45 -8.96 -2.55
CA ARG A 100 3.57 -7.86 -2.92
C ARG A 100 4.19 -6.53 -2.48
N ILE A 101 3.89 -5.48 -3.24
CA ILE A 101 4.16 -4.09 -2.86
C ILE A 101 2.86 -3.53 -2.30
N ALA A 102 2.83 -3.23 -1.01
CA ALA A 102 1.70 -2.58 -0.35
C ALA A 102 1.82 -1.06 -0.55
N VAL A 103 0.85 -0.46 -1.21
CA VAL A 103 0.88 0.94 -1.61
C VAL A 103 -0.20 1.71 -0.85
N SER A 104 0.21 2.68 -0.05
CA SER A 104 -0.70 3.64 0.57
C SER A 104 -1.11 4.67 -0.49
N ILE A 105 -2.40 4.68 -0.83
CA ILE A 105 -2.96 5.47 -1.93
C ILE A 105 -4.49 5.56 -1.78
N HIS A 106 -5.10 6.71 -2.09
CA HIS A 106 -6.51 6.94 -1.82
C HIS A 106 -7.35 7.28 -3.05
N ARG A 107 -6.85 8.13 -3.97
CA ARG A 107 -7.63 8.64 -5.11
C ARG A 107 -7.79 7.60 -6.22
N ALA A 108 -8.96 7.54 -6.81
CA ALA A 108 -9.27 6.65 -7.93
C ALA A 108 -8.32 6.85 -9.12
N ALA A 109 -7.97 8.10 -9.45
CA ALA A 109 -7.05 8.41 -10.54
C ALA A 109 -5.64 7.84 -10.31
N ASP A 110 -5.12 7.99 -9.09
CA ASP A 110 -3.79 7.48 -8.71
C ASP A 110 -3.81 5.93 -8.66
N ILE A 111 -4.90 5.34 -8.15
CA ILE A 111 -5.09 3.88 -8.14
C ILE A 111 -5.10 3.33 -9.58
N HIS A 112 -5.81 3.99 -10.48
CA HIS A 112 -5.83 3.61 -11.89
C HIS A 112 -4.42 3.65 -12.51
N GLN A 113 -3.64 4.68 -12.18
CA GLN A 113 -2.25 4.79 -12.63
C GLN A 113 -1.36 3.71 -12.01
N LEU A 114 -1.56 3.37 -10.73
CA LEU A 114 -0.88 2.26 -10.06
C LEU A 114 -1.15 0.92 -10.76
N LEU A 115 -2.41 0.65 -11.12
CA LEU A 115 -2.76 -0.58 -11.84
C LEU A 115 -2.04 -0.68 -13.19
N ARG A 116 -1.99 0.42 -13.96
CA ARG A 116 -1.22 0.47 -15.21
C ARG A 116 0.27 0.26 -14.98
N TRP A 117 0.83 0.89 -13.97
CA TRP A 117 2.24 0.74 -13.63
C TRP A 117 2.55 -0.69 -13.21
N SER A 118 1.75 -1.28 -12.32
CA SER A 118 1.95 -2.65 -11.84
C SER A 118 1.88 -3.67 -12.99
N GLN A 119 0.96 -3.47 -13.94
CA GLN A 119 0.83 -4.31 -15.12
C GLN A 119 2.06 -4.20 -16.03
N ARG A 120 2.52 -2.96 -16.34
CA ARG A 120 3.73 -2.73 -17.15
C ARG A 120 4.98 -3.35 -16.53
N GLN A 121 5.10 -3.30 -15.21
CA GLN A 121 6.28 -3.78 -14.50
C GLN A 121 6.20 -5.28 -14.14
N GLY A 122 5.02 -5.90 -14.25
CA GLY A 122 4.80 -7.29 -13.88
C GLY A 122 4.80 -7.52 -12.36
N VAL A 123 4.53 -6.48 -11.56
CA VAL A 123 4.58 -6.57 -10.09
C VAL A 123 3.21 -6.76 -9.47
N ARG A 124 3.17 -7.45 -8.35
CA ARG A 124 1.95 -7.65 -7.57
C ARG A 124 1.83 -6.55 -6.51
N VAL A 125 0.72 -5.81 -6.55
CA VAL A 125 0.43 -4.75 -5.58
C VAL A 125 -0.71 -5.13 -4.64
N ALA A 126 -0.80 -4.42 -3.52
CA ALA A 126 -1.94 -4.35 -2.63
C ALA A 126 -2.16 -2.88 -2.26
N ILE A 127 -3.39 -2.49 -2.02
CA ILE A 127 -3.73 -1.10 -1.68
C ILE A 127 -3.98 -0.99 -0.18
N LEU A 128 -3.42 0.04 0.44
CA LEU A 128 -3.70 0.45 1.81
C LEU A 128 -4.43 1.79 1.77
N GLY A 129 -5.56 1.87 2.46
CA GLY A 129 -6.43 3.04 2.47
C GLY A 129 -7.50 2.98 1.39
N GLY A 130 -7.21 3.44 0.17
CA GLY A 130 -8.11 3.30 -0.96
C GLY A 130 -9.48 3.94 -0.76
N ALA A 131 -9.56 5.18 -0.21
CA ALA A 131 -10.82 5.86 0.06
C ALA A 131 -11.74 5.97 -1.18
N GLU A 132 -11.16 6.06 -2.36
CA GLU A 132 -11.89 6.07 -3.64
C GLU A 132 -11.76 4.77 -4.44
N ALA A 133 -11.22 3.70 -3.87
CA ALA A 133 -11.00 2.44 -4.57
C ALA A 133 -12.29 1.83 -5.13
N TRP A 134 -13.42 2.10 -4.49
CA TRP A 134 -14.74 1.65 -4.96
C TRP A 134 -15.11 2.19 -6.36
N LYS A 135 -14.59 3.36 -6.76
CA LYS A 135 -14.81 3.93 -8.11
C LYS A 135 -14.12 3.14 -9.22
N VAL A 136 -13.09 2.37 -8.88
CA VAL A 136 -12.31 1.51 -9.79
C VAL A 136 -12.35 0.04 -9.39
N ALA A 137 -13.36 -0.35 -8.64
CA ALA A 137 -13.50 -1.71 -8.09
C ALA A 137 -13.49 -2.83 -9.16
N PRO A 138 -14.15 -2.69 -10.34
CA PRO A 138 -14.06 -3.71 -11.38
C PRO A 138 -12.64 -3.96 -11.88
N GLN A 139 -11.83 -2.91 -12.03
CA GLN A 139 -10.45 -3.01 -12.46
C GLN A 139 -9.57 -3.68 -11.39
N LEU A 140 -9.82 -3.36 -10.11
CA LEU A 140 -9.13 -3.99 -8.98
C LEU A 140 -9.46 -5.49 -8.89
N ALA A 141 -10.72 -5.85 -9.07
CA ALA A 141 -11.16 -7.25 -9.09
C ALA A 141 -10.50 -8.02 -10.25
N ALA A 142 -10.54 -7.47 -11.46
CA ALA A 142 -9.91 -8.09 -12.64
C ALA A 142 -8.40 -8.27 -12.47
N ALA A 143 -7.72 -7.31 -11.85
CA ALA A 143 -6.29 -7.36 -11.56
C ALA A 143 -5.95 -8.19 -10.31
N LYS A 144 -6.94 -8.70 -9.56
CA LYS A 144 -6.78 -9.45 -8.29
C LYS A 144 -5.96 -8.68 -7.26
N VAL A 145 -6.18 -7.36 -7.19
CA VAL A 145 -5.50 -6.46 -6.25
C VAL A 145 -6.32 -6.36 -4.97
N PRO A 146 -5.83 -6.84 -3.83
CA PRO A 146 -6.52 -6.70 -2.55
C PRO A 146 -6.45 -5.25 -2.06
N VAL A 147 -7.50 -4.83 -1.36
CA VAL A 147 -7.63 -3.49 -0.77
C VAL A 147 -7.84 -3.62 0.73
N PHE A 148 -7.02 -2.94 1.50
CA PHE A 148 -7.14 -2.85 2.95
C PHE A 148 -7.68 -1.47 3.29
N VAL A 149 -8.92 -1.41 3.74
CA VAL A 149 -9.63 -0.18 4.06
C VAL A 149 -9.68 0.06 5.58
N ASP A 150 -9.84 1.31 5.97
CA ASP A 150 -10.29 1.64 7.31
C ASP A 150 -11.82 1.74 7.31
N PRO A 151 -12.52 0.85 8.02
CA PRO A 151 -13.99 0.88 8.08
C PRO A 151 -14.58 2.09 8.82
N LEU A 152 -13.75 2.89 9.48
CA LEU A 152 -14.17 4.12 10.18
C LEU A 152 -13.97 5.38 9.33
N ALA A 153 -13.27 5.29 8.20
CA ALA A 153 -13.03 6.41 7.31
C ALA A 153 -14.30 6.79 6.55
N ASN A 154 -15.10 7.67 7.14
CA ASN A 154 -16.37 8.14 6.60
C ASN A 154 -16.38 9.61 6.19
N LEU A 155 -15.35 10.35 6.59
CA LEU A 155 -15.16 11.76 6.25
C LEU A 155 -13.80 11.93 5.58
N PRO A 156 -13.69 12.85 4.61
CA PRO A 156 -12.41 13.14 4.00
C PRO A 156 -11.46 13.79 5.02
N GLY A 157 -10.33 13.13 5.27
CA GLY A 157 -9.23 13.71 6.07
C GLY A 157 -8.42 14.72 5.27
N ASP A 158 -8.42 14.58 3.95
CA ASP A 158 -7.74 15.43 2.99
C ASP A 158 -8.39 15.32 1.59
N PHE A 159 -7.84 16.05 0.60
CA PHE A 159 -8.33 16.03 -0.78
C PHE A 159 -8.21 14.66 -1.49
N ASP A 160 -7.39 13.74 -0.99
CA ASP A 160 -7.26 12.41 -1.56
C ASP A 160 -8.37 11.46 -1.10
N GLN A 161 -9.10 11.85 -0.07
CA GLN A 161 -10.12 11.04 0.59
C GLN A 161 -11.55 11.56 0.38
N LEU A 162 -11.78 12.45 -0.59
CA LEU A 162 -13.10 13.04 -0.86
C LEU A 162 -14.19 12.00 -1.11
N GLY A 163 -13.82 10.83 -1.61
CA GLY A 163 -14.74 9.71 -1.83
C GLY A 163 -14.82 8.71 -0.68
N ALA A 164 -14.32 9.05 0.50
CA ALA A 164 -14.43 8.18 1.68
C ALA A 164 -15.91 7.95 2.05
N GLY A 165 -16.24 6.74 2.46
CA GLY A 165 -17.58 6.37 2.89
C GLY A 165 -17.61 5.05 3.64
N LEU A 166 -18.53 4.91 4.57
CA LEU A 166 -18.69 3.71 5.40
C LEU A 166 -18.99 2.46 4.56
N ASP A 167 -19.61 2.62 3.39
CA ASP A 167 -19.98 1.55 2.46
C ASP A 167 -18.90 1.16 1.47
N THR A 168 -17.68 1.74 1.57
CA THR A 168 -16.56 1.46 0.68
C THR A 168 -16.22 -0.05 0.66
N ALA A 169 -16.16 -0.69 1.83
CA ALA A 169 -15.89 -2.12 1.93
C ALA A 169 -16.96 -2.97 1.23
N ALA A 170 -18.23 -2.64 1.42
CA ALA A 170 -19.35 -3.31 0.78
C ALA A 170 -19.30 -3.19 -0.74
N LYS A 171 -19.06 -1.98 -1.27
CA LYS A 171 -18.94 -1.73 -2.71
C LYS A 171 -17.78 -2.51 -3.35
N LEU A 172 -16.63 -2.55 -2.69
CA LEU A 172 -15.48 -3.33 -3.14
C LEU A 172 -15.79 -4.82 -3.15
N ARG A 173 -16.39 -5.34 -2.08
CA ARG A 173 -16.75 -6.75 -1.97
C ARG A 173 -17.78 -7.16 -3.03
N ALA A 174 -18.80 -6.34 -3.26
CA ALA A 174 -19.81 -6.57 -4.28
C ALA A 174 -19.21 -6.67 -5.69
N ALA A 175 -18.13 -5.93 -5.96
CA ALA A 175 -17.39 -5.99 -7.22
C ALA A 175 -16.40 -7.18 -7.30
N GLY A 176 -16.30 -8.03 -6.26
CA GLY A 176 -15.40 -9.18 -6.24
C GLY A 176 -13.97 -8.85 -5.79
N VAL A 177 -13.71 -7.68 -5.24
CA VAL A 177 -12.40 -7.32 -4.69
C VAL A 177 -12.18 -8.02 -3.35
N GLN A 178 -10.97 -8.53 -3.14
CA GLN A 178 -10.56 -9.03 -1.82
C GLN A 178 -10.35 -7.85 -0.88
N VAL A 179 -11.16 -7.77 0.16
CA VAL A 179 -11.13 -6.67 1.16
C VAL A 179 -10.52 -7.17 2.45
N GLY A 180 -9.63 -6.37 3.03
CA GLY A 180 -9.11 -6.51 4.37
C GLY A 180 -9.30 -5.19 5.15
N PHE A 181 -8.99 -5.21 6.44
CA PHE A 181 -9.10 -4.04 7.29
C PHE A 181 -7.75 -3.63 7.87
N THR A 182 -7.53 -2.33 7.95
CA THR A 182 -6.38 -1.73 8.61
C THR A 182 -6.83 -0.46 9.32
N PRO A 183 -6.36 -0.16 10.52
CA PRO A 183 -6.60 1.15 11.12
C PRO A 183 -5.87 2.21 10.30
N SER A 184 -6.54 3.34 10.04
CA SER A 184 -5.95 4.48 9.33
C SER A 184 -5.04 5.30 10.23
N ASP A 185 -5.33 5.28 11.53
CA ASP A 185 -4.48 5.91 12.50
C ASP A 185 -3.20 5.06 12.69
N ARG A 186 -2.07 5.71 12.61
CA ARG A 186 -0.75 5.06 12.84
C ARG A 186 -0.53 4.70 14.31
N ALA A 187 -1.63 4.46 15.06
CA ALA A 187 -1.62 4.17 16.48
C ALA A 187 -1.72 2.65 16.72
N PRO A 188 -0.60 1.96 16.96
CA PRO A 188 -0.58 0.49 17.05
C PRO A 188 -1.47 -0.05 18.18
N HIS A 189 -1.76 0.75 19.21
CA HIS A 189 -2.68 0.37 20.28
C HIS A 189 -4.14 0.22 19.82
N ASN A 190 -4.51 0.79 18.67
CA ASN A 190 -5.84 0.64 18.08
C ASN A 190 -6.03 -0.68 17.31
N ALA A 191 -4.97 -1.45 17.07
CA ALA A 191 -5.07 -2.78 16.45
C ALA A 191 -6.04 -3.70 17.22
N ARG A 192 -6.15 -3.55 18.56
CA ARG A 192 -7.12 -4.28 19.41
C ARG A 192 -8.57 -4.06 19.01
N LYS A 193 -8.89 -2.94 18.35
CA LYS A 193 -10.25 -2.58 17.94
C LYS A 193 -10.65 -3.16 16.58
N ILE A 194 -9.77 -3.92 15.90
CA ILE A 194 -10.01 -4.39 14.54
C ILE A 194 -11.33 -5.17 14.38
N ARG A 195 -11.76 -5.90 15.42
CA ARG A 195 -13.06 -6.60 15.40
C ARG A 195 -14.25 -5.63 15.40
N GLN A 196 -14.16 -4.57 16.21
CA GLN A 196 -15.22 -3.54 16.26
C GLN A 196 -15.24 -2.75 14.95
N THR A 197 -14.08 -2.41 14.40
CA THR A 197 -14.00 -1.71 13.11
C THR A 197 -14.53 -2.58 11.97
N ALA A 198 -14.25 -3.89 11.97
CA ALA A 198 -14.84 -4.83 11.02
C ALA A 198 -16.37 -4.93 11.18
N GLY A 199 -16.87 -4.91 12.41
CA GLY A 199 -18.31 -4.86 12.69
C GLY A 199 -19.00 -3.64 12.09
N ASN A 200 -18.33 -2.48 12.04
CA ASN A 200 -18.87 -1.30 11.37
C ASN A 200 -19.01 -1.51 9.86
N ALA A 201 -18.05 -2.20 9.21
CA ALA A 201 -18.17 -2.52 7.78
C ALA A 201 -19.39 -3.44 7.52
N VAL A 202 -19.63 -4.43 8.40
CA VAL A 202 -20.82 -5.30 8.32
C VAL A 202 -22.10 -4.49 8.50
N ALA A 203 -22.16 -3.58 9.47
CA ALA A 203 -23.30 -2.70 9.69
C ALA A 203 -23.58 -1.77 8.49
N ASN A 204 -22.59 -1.54 7.63
CA ASN A 204 -22.68 -0.72 6.42
C ASN A 204 -22.66 -1.55 5.12
N GLY A 205 -23.11 -2.81 5.21
CA GLY A 205 -23.49 -3.61 4.04
C GLY A 205 -22.45 -4.64 3.55
N LEU A 206 -21.35 -4.88 4.28
CA LEU A 206 -20.36 -5.91 3.93
C LEU A 206 -20.90 -7.33 4.13
#